data_024ac5e2f626b5c9285277da4a921e07
#
_entry.id   024ac5e2f626b5c9285277da4a921e07
#
_cell.length_a   1.000
_cell.length_b   1.000
_cell.length_c   1.000
_cell.angle_alpha   90.00
_cell.angle_beta   90.00
_cell.angle_gamma   90.00
#
_symmetry.space_group_name_H-M   'P 1'
#
loop_
_entity.id
_entity.type
_entity.pdbx_description
1 polymer ?
#
loop_
_entity_poly.entity_id
_entity_poly.type
_entity_poly.pdbx_seq_one_letter_code
_entity_poly.pdbx_strand_id
1 'polypeptide(L)'
;VGRADTANWPINDPVFKNEGEKTTWKETPVPSGAVPQWIIDEANEDLDILATTLQAMGVTVDRPDPCLNFQTHDGLSAYCPRDRLLAYGSTMLDPVMMYPCRDMELQCYHDILADADRVLSMPRGQGMVLEAANICKLNDSWLVLESSGCNAPALAWLRVQFPDVKIESCNFYAGVHIDSTIVPIREGLVLLNGTRVNDTNCPNVFESWDKIYVDDVVAQDFYQYPYASKWVGMNMLAVNPTTVIMDQNQPKLIAQLEQRGFTVIPLELRHSRTLGGGFHCVTLDLVRSN
;
A
#
# COMPACT_ATOMS: atom_id res chain seq x y z
N VAL A 1 -11.08 2.76 3.45
CA VAL A 1 -10.06 2.98 4.49
C VAL A 1 -9.96 1.72 5.35
N GLY A 2 -8.75 1.22 5.59
CA GLY A 2 -8.49 0.00 6.35
C GLY A 2 -8.94 0.00 7.81
N ARG A 3 -8.78 -1.16 8.48
CA ARG A 3 -9.06 -1.38 9.91
C ARG A 3 -7.98 -2.24 10.53
N ALA A 4 -7.66 -1.98 11.80
CA ALA A 4 -6.67 -2.73 12.57
C ALA A 4 -7.28 -3.77 13.51
N ASP A 5 -8.60 -3.97 13.48
CA ASP A 5 -9.30 -4.87 14.40
C ASP A 5 -8.64 -6.25 14.41
N THR A 6 -8.39 -6.73 15.60
CA THR A 6 -7.77 -8.04 15.85
C THR A 6 -6.47 -8.30 15.08
N ALA A 7 -5.72 -7.24 14.73
CA ALA A 7 -4.42 -7.37 14.04
C ALA A 7 -3.51 -8.36 14.78
N ASN A 8 -2.73 -9.09 13.98
CA ASN A 8 -1.92 -10.20 14.46
C ASN A 8 -0.67 -10.35 13.60
N TRP A 9 0.38 -10.89 14.17
CA TRP A 9 1.54 -11.37 13.43
C TRP A 9 1.45 -12.88 13.29
N PRO A 10 1.28 -13.39 12.05
CA PRO A 10 0.95 -14.80 11.83
C PRO A 10 2.12 -15.71 12.17
N ILE A 11 1.97 -16.53 13.22
CA ILE A 11 3.05 -17.35 13.75
C ILE A 11 3.30 -18.62 12.93
N ASN A 12 2.31 -19.08 12.17
CA ASN A 12 2.41 -20.31 11.38
C ASN A 12 2.66 -20.03 9.88
N ASP A 13 2.61 -18.77 9.43
CA ASP A 13 2.90 -18.45 8.03
C ASP A 13 4.44 -18.51 7.78
N PRO A 14 4.92 -19.51 7.01
CA PRO A 14 6.35 -19.68 6.79
C PRO A 14 6.95 -18.57 5.91
N VAL A 15 6.14 -17.96 5.04
CA VAL A 15 6.63 -16.90 4.15
C VAL A 15 6.81 -15.62 4.94
N PHE A 16 5.87 -15.28 5.83
CA PHE A 16 6.00 -14.15 6.75
C PHE A 16 7.29 -14.24 7.59
N LYS A 17 7.56 -15.42 8.18
CA LYS A 17 8.78 -15.65 8.95
C LYS A 17 10.04 -15.47 8.11
N ASN A 18 10.11 -16.15 6.96
CA ASN A 18 11.28 -16.12 6.09
C ASN A 18 11.60 -14.72 5.55
N GLU A 19 10.61 -13.96 5.15
CA GLU A 19 10.81 -12.59 4.68
C GLU A 19 11.24 -11.67 5.82
N GLY A 20 10.66 -11.83 6.99
CA GLY A 20 11.06 -11.11 8.19
C GLY A 20 12.52 -11.32 8.55
N GLU A 21 12.97 -12.56 8.59
CA GLU A 21 14.37 -12.91 8.90
C GLU A 21 15.37 -12.38 7.86
N LYS A 22 14.98 -12.30 6.59
CA LYS A 22 15.87 -11.85 5.51
C LYS A 22 15.98 -10.34 5.39
N THR A 23 14.93 -9.61 5.70
CA THR A 23 14.80 -8.19 5.33
C THR A 23 14.92 -7.24 6.52
N THR A 24 13.94 -7.25 7.39
CA THR A 24 13.75 -6.19 8.38
C THR A 24 14.26 -6.57 9.76
N TRP A 25 14.25 -7.86 10.11
CA TRP A 25 14.46 -8.34 11.47
C TRP A 25 15.71 -9.22 11.61
N LYS A 26 16.77 -8.85 10.91
CA LYS A 26 18.04 -9.59 10.96
C LYS A 26 18.65 -9.66 12.39
N GLU A 27 18.33 -8.66 13.19
CA GLU A 27 18.90 -8.50 14.55
C GLU A 27 17.85 -8.58 15.65
N THR A 28 16.56 -8.73 15.29
CA THR A 28 15.45 -8.79 16.24
C THR A 28 14.54 -9.99 15.94
N PRO A 29 13.92 -10.61 16.96
CA PRO A 29 12.99 -11.71 16.72
C PRO A 29 11.82 -11.26 15.81
N VAL A 30 11.45 -12.12 14.87
CA VAL A 30 10.24 -11.92 14.07
C VAL A 30 9.03 -11.86 15.02
N PRO A 31 8.12 -10.87 14.86
CA PRO A 31 6.94 -10.77 15.70
C PRO A 31 6.03 -11.99 15.54
N SER A 32 5.32 -12.29 16.59
CA SER A 32 4.37 -13.40 16.55
C SER A 32 3.21 -13.17 17.51
N GLY A 33 2.01 -13.54 17.09
CA GLY A 33 0.80 -13.49 17.88
C GLY A 33 0.11 -12.13 17.86
N ALA A 34 -0.80 -11.93 18.78
CA ALA A 34 -1.69 -10.77 18.82
C ALA A 34 -0.92 -9.45 18.93
N VAL A 35 -1.26 -8.49 18.09
CA VAL A 35 -0.84 -7.09 18.28
C VAL A 35 -1.48 -6.58 19.57
N PRO A 36 -0.72 -5.86 20.45
CA PRO A 36 -1.26 -5.29 21.67
C PRO A 36 -2.51 -4.44 21.42
N GLN A 37 -3.53 -4.58 22.26
CA GLN A 37 -4.82 -3.92 22.06
C GLN A 37 -4.70 -2.39 21.99
N TRP A 38 -3.85 -1.79 22.81
CA TRP A 38 -3.63 -0.34 22.77
C TRP A 38 -3.11 0.17 21.41
N ILE A 39 -2.29 -0.63 20.70
CA ILE A 39 -1.83 -0.31 19.33
C ILE A 39 -3.00 -0.38 18.36
N ILE A 40 -3.85 -1.41 18.49
CA ILE A 40 -5.05 -1.57 17.66
C ILE A 40 -6.01 -0.40 17.87
N ASP A 41 -6.23 -0.01 19.12
CA ASP A 41 -7.13 1.10 19.50
C ASP A 41 -6.62 2.42 18.90
N GLU A 42 -5.35 2.75 19.11
CA GLU A 42 -4.73 3.97 18.56
C GLU A 42 -4.68 3.97 17.04
N ALA A 43 -4.41 2.82 16.40
CA ALA A 43 -4.41 2.72 14.94
C ALA A 43 -5.81 2.93 14.36
N ASN A 44 -6.85 2.37 14.99
CA ASN A 44 -8.23 2.58 14.55
C ASN A 44 -8.69 4.03 14.75
N GLU A 45 -8.28 4.69 15.85
CA GLU A 45 -8.53 6.13 16.05
C GLU A 45 -7.91 6.96 14.92
N ASP A 46 -6.66 6.71 14.53
CA ASP A 46 -5.99 7.39 13.43
C ASP A 46 -6.70 7.15 12.07
N LEU A 47 -7.14 5.90 11.84
CA LEU A 47 -7.89 5.54 10.63
C LEU A 47 -9.30 6.17 10.60
N ASP A 48 -9.94 6.37 11.76
CA ASP A 48 -11.23 7.06 11.88
C ASP A 48 -11.07 8.57 11.61
N ILE A 49 -9.97 9.18 12.06
CA ILE A 49 -9.61 10.57 11.72
C ILE A 49 -9.41 10.70 10.21
N LEU A 50 -8.67 9.78 9.57
CA LEU A 50 -8.48 9.77 8.12
C LEU A 50 -9.82 9.62 7.37
N ALA A 51 -10.66 8.68 7.79
CA ALA A 51 -11.99 8.47 7.19
C ALA A 51 -12.87 9.71 7.30
N THR A 52 -12.93 10.34 8.48
CA THR A 52 -13.69 11.57 8.73
C THR A 52 -13.16 12.74 7.90
N THR A 53 -11.83 12.85 7.75
CA THR A 53 -11.19 13.87 6.92
C THR A 53 -11.59 13.71 5.46
N LEU A 54 -11.53 12.50 4.92
CA LEU A 54 -11.96 12.20 3.55
C LEU A 54 -13.45 12.50 3.34
N GLN A 55 -14.31 12.13 4.29
CA GLN A 55 -15.74 12.43 4.24
C GLN A 55 -16.03 13.95 4.24
N ALA A 56 -15.28 14.70 5.05
CA ALA A 56 -15.37 16.16 5.07
C ALA A 56 -14.97 16.81 3.73
N MET A 57 -14.17 16.11 2.93
CA MET A 57 -13.79 16.51 1.56
C MET A 57 -14.78 16.02 0.49
N GLY A 58 -15.89 15.39 0.87
CA GLY A 58 -16.92 14.88 -0.03
C GLY A 58 -16.62 13.49 -0.60
N VAL A 59 -15.65 12.76 -0.05
CA VAL A 59 -15.36 11.38 -0.45
C VAL A 59 -16.29 10.41 0.27
N THR A 60 -16.92 9.51 -0.46
CA THR A 60 -17.60 8.35 0.15
C THR A 60 -16.53 7.39 0.67
N VAL A 61 -16.65 6.98 1.92
CA VAL A 61 -15.67 6.13 2.59
C VAL A 61 -16.31 4.83 3.06
N ASP A 62 -15.85 3.73 2.50
CA ASP A 62 -16.17 2.38 2.95
C ASP A 62 -15.06 1.86 3.86
N ARG A 63 -15.42 0.98 4.77
CA ARG A 63 -14.53 0.31 5.72
C ARG A 63 -14.66 -1.20 5.57
N PRO A 64 -13.57 -1.98 5.75
CA PRO A 64 -13.66 -3.44 5.81
C PRO A 64 -14.63 -3.88 6.90
N ASP A 65 -15.41 -4.94 6.63
CA ASP A 65 -16.24 -5.56 7.64
C ASP A 65 -15.35 -6.29 8.67
N PRO A 66 -15.49 -6.03 9.98
CA PRO A 66 -14.75 -6.73 11.03
C PRO A 66 -15.28 -8.18 11.27
N CYS A 67 -15.59 -8.91 10.21
CA CYS A 67 -16.16 -10.26 10.25
C CYS A 67 -15.16 -11.34 10.69
N LEU A 68 -13.84 -11.04 10.69
CA LEU A 68 -12.79 -11.99 11.03
C LEU A 68 -12.04 -11.58 12.30
N ASN A 69 -11.71 -12.59 13.09
CA ASN A 69 -10.73 -12.45 14.15
C ASN A 69 -9.37 -12.99 13.68
N PHE A 70 -8.48 -12.10 13.22
CA PHE A 70 -7.17 -12.47 12.70
C PHE A 70 -6.27 -13.16 13.74
N GLN A 71 -6.44 -12.84 15.03
CA GLN A 71 -5.66 -13.47 16.11
C GLN A 71 -6.00 -14.95 16.28
N THR A 72 -7.27 -15.32 16.11
CA THR A 72 -7.72 -16.73 16.24
C THR A 72 -7.50 -17.54 14.97
N HIS A 73 -7.41 -16.89 13.82
CA HIS A 73 -7.24 -17.55 12.51
C HIS A 73 -5.81 -17.46 11.98
N ASP A 74 -4.89 -16.93 12.79
CA ASP A 74 -3.48 -16.72 12.41
C ASP A 74 -3.34 -15.92 11.10
N GLY A 75 -4.21 -14.93 10.92
CA GLY A 75 -4.17 -13.96 9.82
C GLY A 75 -3.29 -12.76 10.15
N LEU A 76 -3.26 -11.74 9.28
CA LEU A 76 -2.53 -10.50 9.53
C LEU A 76 -3.47 -9.38 10.02
N SER A 77 -4.19 -8.73 9.12
CA SER A 77 -5.17 -7.66 9.43
C SER A 77 -5.84 -7.15 8.16
N ALA A 78 -6.91 -6.36 8.30
CA ALA A 78 -7.50 -5.58 7.20
C ALA A 78 -6.98 -4.12 7.17
N TYR A 79 -5.77 -3.87 7.67
CA TYR A 79 -5.19 -2.53 7.77
C TYR A 79 -4.81 -1.94 6.42
N CYS A 80 -4.29 -2.77 5.47
CA CYS A 80 -3.81 -2.35 4.17
C CYS A 80 -4.66 -2.90 3.01
N PRO A 81 -5.84 -2.32 2.72
CA PRO A 81 -6.69 -2.75 1.60
C PRO A 81 -6.01 -2.63 0.24
N ARG A 82 -5.06 -1.70 0.08
CA ARG A 82 -4.30 -1.46 -1.14
C ARG A 82 -3.48 -2.66 -1.59
N ASP A 83 -2.98 -3.44 -0.65
CA ASP A 83 -2.21 -4.64 -0.96
C ASP A 83 -3.13 -5.73 -1.48
N ARG A 84 -4.33 -5.81 -0.89
CA ARG A 84 -5.25 -6.93 -1.03
C ARG A 84 -6.11 -6.87 -2.28
N LEU A 85 -6.44 -5.68 -2.77
CA LEU A 85 -7.36 -5.47 -3.90
C LEU A 85 -6.82 -4.38 -4.84
N LEU A 86 -7.15 -4.51 -6.13
CA LEU A 86 -6.97 -3.46 -7.13
C LEU A 86 -8.33 -3.14 -7.77
N ALA A 87 -8.70 -1.87 -7.74
CA ALA A 87 -9.85 -1.36 -8.51
C ALA A 87 -9.36 -0.78 -9.85
N TYR A 88 -9.99 -1.17 -10.95
CA TYR A 88 -9.75 -0.60 -12.28
C TYR A 88 -11.05 -0.56 -13.09
N GLY A 89 -11.54 0.64 -13.37
CA GLY A 89 -12.89 0.84 -13.87
C GLY A 89 -13.90 0.19 -12.92
N SER A 90 -14.80 -0.63 -13.46
CA SER A 90 -15.76 -1.41 -12.67
C SER A 90 -15.27 -2.82 -12.30
N THR A 91 -13.98 -3.11 -12.52
CA THR A 91 -13.36 -4.41 -12.19
C THR A 91 -12.60 -4.33 -10.86
N MET A 92 -12.89 -5.26 -9.97
CA MET A 92 -12.09 -5.52 -8.77
C MET A 92 -11.22 -6.76 -9.01
N LEU A 93 -9.90 -6.59 -8.88
CA LEU A 93 -8.95 -7.69 -8.94
C LEU A 93 -8.67 -8.22 -7.54
N ASP A 94 -8.81 -9.52 -7.37
CA ASP A 94 -8.43 -10.32 -6.19
C ASP A 94 -7.13 -11.08 -6.52
N PRO A 95 -5.96 -10.55 -6.14
CA PRO A 95 -4.67 -11.16 -6.44
C PRO A 95 -4.32 -12.29 -5.47
N VAL A 96 -3.26 -13.03 -5.77
CA VAL A 96 -2.66 -14.05 -4.90
C VAL A 96 -1.61 -13.38 -4.03
N MET A 97 -1.87 -13.31 -2.74
CA MET A 97 -1.00 -12.65 -1.77
C MET A 97 0.33 -13.39 -1.59
N MET A 98 1.39 -12.64 -1.28
CA MET A 98 2.71 -13.18 -0.93
C MET A 98 2.63 -14.03 0.36
N TYR A 99 1.91 -13.54 1.36
CA TYR A 99 1.64 -14.28 2.59
C TYR A 99 0.30 -15.01 2.47
N PRO A 100 0.28 -16.36 2.43
CA PRO A 100 -0.97 -17.13 2.34
C PRO A 100 -2.00 -16.80 3.43
N CYS A 101 -1.55 -16.42 4.62
CA CYS A 101 -2.43 -16.00 5.72
C CYS A 101 -3.28 -14.76 5.38
N ARG A 102 -2.89 -13.96 4.39
CA ARG A 102 -3.63 -12.77 3.94
C ARG A 102 -4.79 -13.08 2.99
N ASP A 103 -4.87 -14.29 2.44
CA ASP A 103 -5.97 -14.65 1.54
C ASP A 103 -7.34 -14.53 2.23
N MET A 104 -7.41 -14.79 3.54
CA MET A 104 -8.64 -14.65 4.32
C MET A 104 -9.13 -13.20 4.44
N GLU A 105 -8.26 -12.20 4.29
CA GLU A 105 -8.62 -10.78 4.35
C GLU A 105 -9.73 -10.41 3.35
N LEU A 106 -9.84 -11.17 2.24
CA LEU A 106 -10.86 -10.95 1.21
C LEU A 106 -12.29 -10.95 1.77
N GLN A 107 -12.55 -11.72 2.81
CA GLN A 107 -13.87 -11.81 3.44
C GLN A 107 -14.32 -10.48 4.05
N CYS A 108 -13.37 -9.64 4.48
CA CYS A 108 -13.66 -8.32 5.04
C CYS A 108 -14.12 -7.31 3.98
N TYR A 109 -14.03 -7.64 2.70
CA TYR A 109 -14.36 -6.76 1.57
C TYR A 109 -15.56 -7.27 0.76
N HIS A 110 -16.38 -8.19 1.31
CA HIS A 110 -17.42 -8.86 0.54
C HIS A 110 -18.49 -7.89 0.00
N ASP A 111 -18.87 -6.85 0.74
CA ASP A 111 -19.82 -5.84 0.29
C ASP A 111 -19.25 -5.04 -0.88
N ILE A 112 -18.00 -4.61 -0.79
CA ILE A 112 -17.30 -3.88 -1.85
C ILE A 112 -17.18 -4.74 -3.13
N LEU A 113 -16.95 -6.04 -2.96
CA LEU A 113 -16.86 -6.97 -4.10
C LEU A 113 -18.24 -7.26 -4.70
N ALA A 114 -19.30 -7.26 -3.88
CA ALA A 114 -20.68 -7.47 -4.34
C ALA A 114 -21.18 -6.29 -5.22
N ASP A 115 -20.68 -5.08 -4.97
CA ASP A 115 -21.02 -3.88 -5.73
C ASP A 115 -20.20 -3.74 -7.03
N ALA A 116 -19.17 -4.56 -7.25
CA ALA A 116 -18.36 -4.52 -8.46
C ALA A 116 -19.06 -5.22 -9.64
N ASP A 117 -19.05 -4.60 -10.83
CA ASP A 117 -19.58 -5.24 -12.04
C ASP A 117 -18.84 -6.52 -12.41
N ARG A 118 -17.54 -6.57 -12.09
CA ARG A 118 -16.67 -7.71 -12.34
C ARG A 118 -15.69 -7.92 -11.21
N VAL A 119 -15.64 -9.12 -10.68
CA VAL A 119 -14.56 -9.58 -9.80
C VAL A 119 -13.67 -10.55 -10.58
N LEU A 120 -12.40 -10.21 -10.68
CA LEU A 120 -11.38 -11.00 -11.36
C LEU A 120 -10.45 -11.61 -10.35
N SER A 121 -10.59 -12.92 -10.07
CA SER A 121 -9.71 -13.63 -9.15
C SER A 121 -8.53 -14.25 -9.88
N MET A 122 -7.31 -13.97 -9.40
CA MET A 122 -6.10 -14.63 -9.91
C MET A 122 -6.10 -16.12 -9.49
N PRO A 123 -5.78 -17.04 -10.41
CA PRO A 123 -5.75 -18.47 -10.11
C PRO A 123 -4.75 -18.83 -9.00
N ARG A 124 -5.22 -19.44 -7.91
CA ARG A 124 -4.38 -19.95 -6.82
C ARG A 124 -3.66 -21.24 -7.22
N GLY A 125 -2.55 -21.52 -6.56
CA GLY A 125 -1.80 -22.79 -6.75
C GLY A 125 -0.99 -22.90 -8.05
N GLN A 126 -0.87 -21.82 -8.81
CA GLN A 126 -0.10 -21.79 -10.07
C GLN A 126 1.25 -21.08 -9.94
N GLY A 127 1.73 -20.87 -8.71
CA GLY A 127 3.00 -20.20 -8.44
C GLY A 127 3.01 -18.70 -8.75
N MET A 128 1.84 -18.10 -9.03
CA MET A 128 1.70 -16.65 -9.18
C MET A 128 1.62 -15.98 -7.81
N VAL A 129 2.27 -14.83 -7.68
CA VAL A 129 2.20 -13.94 -6.52
C VAL A 129 2.04 -12.52 -7.03
N LEU A 130 1.05 -11.82 -6.49
CA LEU A 130 0.83 -10.40 -6.72
C LEU A 130 0.22 -9.78 -5.46
N GLU A 131 0.83 -8.73 -4.95
CA GLU A 131 0.19 -7.79 -4.03
C GLU A 131 -0.09 -6.50 -4.79
N ALA A 132 -1.32 -6.00 -4.73
CA ALA A 132 -1.78 -4.93 -5.62
C ALA A 132 -1.01 -3.60 -5.41
N ALA A 133 -0.42 -3.40 -4.24
CA ALA A 133 0.48 -2.27 -3.96
C ALA A 133 1.80 -2.28 -4.77
N ASN A 134 2.05 -3.32 -5.56
CA ASN A 134 3.12 -3.34 -6.57
C ASN A 134 2.72 -2.70 -7.89
N ILE A 135 1.46 -2.30 -8.05
CA ILE A 135 0.93 -1.68 -9.27
C ILE A 135 0.77 -0.19 -9.04
N CYS A 136 1.62 0.59 -9.69
CA CYS A 136 1.48 2.04 -9.80
C CYS A 136 0.62 2.35 -11.03
N LYS A 137 -0.64 2.73 -10.83
CA LYS A 137 -1.55 3.13 -11.90
C LYS A 137 -1.20 4.54 -12.36
N LEU A 138 -0.93 4.67 -13.65
CA LEU A 138 -0.79 5.92 -14.39
C LEU A 138 -1.97 5.98 -15.38
N ASN A 139 -2.23 7.11 -16.01
CA ASN A 139 -3.44 7.28 -16.84
C ASN A 139 -3.72 6.07 -17.77
N ASP A 140 -2.88 5.87 -18.77
CA ASP A 140 -3.06 4.81 -19.78
C ASP A 140 -2.12 3.61 -19.57
N SER A 141 -1.37 3.59 -18.48
CA SER A 141 -0.36 2.56 -18.24
C SER A 141 -0.23 2.22 -16.77
N TRP A 142 0.31 1.04 -16.51
CA TRP A 142 0.71 0.62 -15.17
C TRP A 142 2.21 0.38 -15.15
N LEU A 143 2.86 0.87 -14.12
CA LEU A 143 4.22 0.48 -13.77
C LEU A 143 4.14 -0.54 -12.64
N VAL A 144 4.69 -1.73 -12.84
CA VAL A 144 4.62 -2.83 -11.88
C VAL A 144 6.02 -3.14 -11.35
N LEU A 145 6.17 -3.18 -10.03
CA LEU A 145 7.41 -3.64 -9.42
C LEU A 145 7.45 -5.16 -9.37
N GLU A 146 8.43 -5.76 -10.05
CA GLU A 146 8.77 -7.17 -9.85
C GLU A 146 9.61 -7.32 -8.58
N SER A 147 9.06 -8.05 -7.59
CA SER A 147 9.64 -8.21 -6.25
C SER A 147 9.16 -9.53 -5.64
N SER A 148 9.40 -9.75 -4.35
CA SER A 148 8.77 -10.85 -3.61
C SER A 148 7.24 -10.76 -3.61
N GLY A 149 6.68 -9.56 -3.69
CA GLY A 149 5.22 -9.32 -3.77
C GLY A 149 4.65 -9.32 -5.19
N CYS A 150 5.45 -9.50 -6.26
CA CYS A 150 4.97 -9.64 -7.64
C CYS A 150 5.99 -10.38 -8.50
N ASN A 151 5.64 -11.56 -8.98
CA ASN A 151 6.53 -12.36 -9.81
C ASN A 151 6.17 -12.33 -11.31
N ALA A 152 7.13 -12.78 -12.15
CA ALA A 152 6.96 -12.78 -13.61
C ALA A 152 5.73 -13.55 -14.11
N PRO A 153 5.32 -14.72 -13.55
CA PRO A 153 4.06 -15.38 -13.95
C PRO A 153 2.82 -14.51 -13.69
N ALA A 154 2.77 -13.81 -12.54
CA ALA A 154 1.66 -12.91 -12.22
C ALA A 154 1.63 -11.70 -13.17
N LEU A 155 2.79 -11.12 -13.50
CA LEU A 155 2.91 -10.03 -14.47
C LEU A 155 2.45 -10.46 -15.87
N ALA A 156 2.83 -11.66 -16.30
CA ALA A 156 2.35 -12.20 -17.58
C ALA A 156 0.83 -12.39 -17.60
N TRP A 157 0.27 -12.89 -16.51
CA TRP A 157 -1.18 -13.04 -16.35
C TRP A 157 -1.89 -11.67 -16.39
N LEU A 158 -1.37 -10.66 -15.69
CA LEU A 158 -1.93 -9.29 -15.74
C LEU A 158 -2.02 -8.75 -17.17
N ARG A 159 -0.97 -8.91 -17.97
CA ARG A 159 -0.94 -8.45 -19.38
C ARG A 159 -2.01 -9.13 -20.23
N VAL A 160 -2.35 -10.37 -19.93
CA VAL A 160 -3.44 -11.10 -20.63
C VAL A 160 -4.82 -10.60 -20.16
N GLN A 161 -4.98 -10.30 -18.88
CA GLN A 161 -6.27 -9.88 -18.33
C GLN A 161 -6.63 -8.42 -18.65
N PHE A 162 -5.62 -7.57 -18.86
CA PHE A 162 -5.76 -6.13 -19.13
C PHE A 162 -5.05 -5.76 -20.44
N PRO A 163 -5.53 -6.27 -21.60
CA PRO A 163 -4.84 -6.09 -22.89
C PRO A 163 -4.81 -4.62 -23.37
N ASP A 164 -5.76 -3.81 -22.90
CA ASP A 164 -5.86 -2.39 -23.24
C ASP A 164 -4.98 -1.49 -22.36
N VAL A 165 -4.33 -2.05 -21.35
CA VAL A 165 -3.43 -1.33 -20.44
C VAL A 165 -1.98 -1.62 -20.83
N LYS A 166 -1.20 -0.58 -21.08
CA LYS A 166 0.24 -0.73 -21.25
C LYS A 166 0.88 -1.06 -19.90
N ILE A 167 1.34 -2.30 -19.69
CA ILE A 167 1.96 -2.74 -18.45
C ILE A 167 3.47 -2.82 -18.62
N GLU A 168 4.18 -1.88 -18.01
CA GLU A 168 5.64 -1.87 -17.87
C GLU A 168 6.05 -2.43 -16.52
N SER A 169 7.24 -2.99 -16.41
CA SER A 169 7.78 -3.49 -15.15
C SER A 169 9.14 -2.90 -14.83
N CYS A 170 9.45 -2.85 -13.52
CA CYS A 170 10.75 -2.50 -13.00
C CYS A 170 11.13 -3.43 -11.84
N ASN A 171 12.44 -3.58 -11.60
CA ASN A 171 12.96 -4.47 -10.56
C ASN A 171 14.22 -3.91 -9.90
N PHE A 172 14.36 -2.59 -9.84
CA PHE A 172 15.63 -1.94 -9.50
C PHE A 172 15.92 -1.81 -8.00
N TYR A 173 15.05 -2.29 -7.12
CA TYR A 173 15.35 -2.34 -5.67
C TYR A 173 14.75 -3.58 -5.00
N ALA A 174 15.36 -3.98 -3.89
CA ALA A 174 14.84 -5.04 -3.05
C ALA A 174 13.81 -4.45 -2.07
N GLY A 175 12.56 -4.60 -2.36
CA GLY A 175 11.42 -4.18 -1.55
C GLY A 175 10.22 -5.01 -1.92
N VAL A 176 9.15 -4.93 -1.15
CA VAL A 176 7.92 -5.67 -1.42
C VAL A 176 6.99 -4.83 -2.30
N HIS A 177 6.76 -3.56 -1.95
CA HIS A 177 5.81 -2.67 -2.60
C HIS A 177 6.48 -1.45 -3.24
N ILE A 178 5.88 -0.94 -4.32
CA ILE A 178 6.41 0.19 -5.08
C ILE A 178 6.11 1.55 -4.42
N ASP A 179 5.04 1.66 -3.68
CA ASP A 179 4.41 2.90 -3.24
C ASP A 179 5.11 3.64 -2.08
N SER A 180 6.27 3.16 -1.64
CA SER A 180 7.24 3.87 -0.80
C SER A 180 8.55 4.18 -1.53
N THR A 181 8.57 4.00 -2.86
CA THR A 181 9.74 4.26 -3.70
C THR A 181 9.39 5.15 -4.89
N ILE A 182 8.24 4.93 -5.51
CA ILE A 182 7.70 5.71 -6.63
C ILE A 182 6.28 6.12 -6.26
N VAL A 183 6.04 7.41 -6.12
CA VAL A 183 4.75 7.96 -5.73
C VAL A 183 4.33 9.04 -6.73
N PRO A 184 3.59 8.70 -7.79
CA PRO A 184 2.96 9.69 -8.65
C PRO A 184 1.92 10.48 -7.85
N ILE A 185 2.03 11.80 -7.83
CA ILE A 185 1.09 12.66 -7.09
C ILE A 185 0.00 13.17 -8.02
N ARG A 186 0.40 13.54 -9.22
CA ARG A 186 -0.49 13.93 -10.33
C ARG A 186 0.23 13.66 -11.64
N GLU A 187 -0.49 13.72 -12.74
CA GLU A 187 0.14 13.66 -14.07
C GLU A 187 1.24 14.73 -14.18
N GLY A 188 2.40 14.32 -14.66
CA GLY A 188 3.58 15.16 -14.80
C GLY A 188 4.40 15.41 -13.53
N LEU A 189 4.04 14.83 -12.38
CA LEU A 189 4.81 14.98 -11.14
C LEU A 189 4.89 13.69 -10.34
N VAL A 190 6.11 13.25 -10.02
CA VAL A 190 6.37 12.04 -9.24
C VAL A 190 7.39 12.30 -8.12
N LEU A 191 7.13 11.71 -6.94
CA LEU A 191 8.13 11.56 -5.88
C LEU A 191 8.89 10.26 -6.09
N LEU A 192 10.20 10.33 -5.93
CA LEU A 192 11.12 9.21 -6.07
C LEU A 192 11.98 9.10 -4.82
N ASN A 193 12.11 7.90 -4.28
CA ASN A 193 13.07 7.63 -3.23
C ASN A 193 14.50 7.77 -3.79
N GLY A 194 15.19 8.87 -3.50
CA GLY A 194 16.50 9.21 -4.04
C GLY A 194 17.62 8.24 -3.64
N THR A 195 17.40 7.41 -2.61
CA THR A 195 18.35 6.36 -2.24
C THR A 195 18.24 5.09 -3.11
N ARG A 196 17.17 4.97 -3.90
CA ARG A 196 16.87 3.79 -4.73
C ARG A 196 16.76 4.15 -6.20
N VAL A 197 16.22 5.32 -6.52
CA VAL A 197 15.95 5.80 -7.87
C VAL A 197 16.78 7.04 -8.16
N ASN A 198 17.41 7.07 -9.31
CA ASN A 198 18.19 8.19 -9.82
C ASN A 198 18.00 8.31 -11.35
N ASP A 199 18.62 9.27 -11.99
CA ASP A 199 18.45 9.54 -13.43
C ASP A 199 18.86 8.36 -14.33
N THR A 200 19.69 7.42 -13.84
CA THR A 200 20.15 6.29 -14.65
C THR A 200 19.22 5.06 -14.59
N ASN A 201 18.39 4.97 -13.56
CA ASN A 201 17.48 3.84 -13.35
C ASN A 201 16.00 4.24 -13.20
N CYS A 202 15.68 5.53 -13.35
CA CYS A 202 14.32 6.01 -13.33
C CYS A 202 13.53 5.39 -14.50
N PRO A 203 12.31 4.83 -14.25
CA PRO A 203 11.50 4.28 -15.33
C PRO A 203 11.19 5.31 -16.42
N ASN A 204 11.30 4.88 -17.69
CA ASN A 204 11.12 5.75 -18.85
C ASN A 204 9.76 6.46 -18.89
N VAL A 205 8.74 5.87 -18.29
CA VAL A 205 7.40 6.48 -18.20
C VAL A 205 7.43 7.85 -17.49
N PHE A 206 8.45 8.13 -16.67
CA PHE A 206 8.65 9.42 -16.00
C PHE A 206 9.71 10.31 -16.67
N GLU A 207 10.16 10.01 -17.88
CA GLU A 207 11.22 10.80 -18.55
C GLU A 207 10.87 12.29 -18.64
N SER A 208 9.63 12.60 -19.03
CA SER A 208 9.11 13.97 -19.19
C SER A 208 8.50 14.57 -17.92
N TRP A 209 8.45 13.82 -16.82
CA TRP A 209 7.80 14.26 -15.59
C TRP A 209 8.76 15.08 -14.72
N ASP A 210 8.22 16.05 -13.99
CA ASP A 210 8.91 16.65 -12.86
C ASP A 210 9.15 15.59 -11.79
N LYS A 211 10.37 15.57 -11.26
CA LYS A 211 10.80 14.57 -10.26
C LYS A 211 11.20 15.25 -8.97
N ILE A 212 10.66 14.79 -7.87
CA ILE A 212 11.10 15.17 -6.53
C ILE A 212 11.85 13.97 -5.97
N TYR A 213 13.19 14.09 -5.90
CA TYR A 213 14.00 13.08 -5.21
C TYR A 213 13.97 13.34 -3.71
N VAL A 214 13.50 12.34 -2.97
CA VAL A 214 13.44 12.37 -1.51
C VAL A 214 14.64 11.60 -0.98
N ASP A 215 15.60 12.30 -0.41
CA ASP A 215 16.87 11.71 0.04
C ASP A 215 16.75 11.14 1.46
N ASP A 216 15.82 11.65 2.25
CA ASP A 216 15.57 11.17 3.61
C ASP A 216 14.14 11.48 4.07
N VAL A 217 13.64 10.68 5.00
CA VAL A 217 12.37 10.85 5.70
C VAL A 217 12.57 10.72 7.19
N VAL A 218 11.74 11.43 7.96
CA VAL A 218 11.71 11.25 9.42
C VAL A 218 11.12 9.88 9.70
N ALA A 219 11.90 9.04 10.40
CA ALA A 219 11.43 7.74 10.82
C ALA A 219 10.45 7.90 11.99
N GLN A 220 9.27 7.31 11.83
CA GLN A 220 8.34 7.19 12.96
C GLN A 220 8.82 6.13 13.95
N ASP A 221 8.40 6.26 15.19
CA ASP A 221 8.56 5.23 16.19
C ASP A 221 7.78 3.97 15.83
N PHE A 222 8.13 2.86 16.43
CA PHE A 222 7.47 1.58 16.22
C PHE A 222 7.52 0.73 17.49
N TYR A 223 6.55 -0.14 17.65
CA TYR A 223 6.51 -1.08 18.75
C TYR A 223 7.35 -2.32 18.44
N GLN A 224 8.33 -2.61 19.27
CA GLN A 224 9.29 -3.74 19.24
C GLN A 224 10.18 -3.81 17.98
N TYR A 225 9.61 -3.78 16.78
CA TYR A 225 10.33 -3.78 15.50
C TYR A 225 9.45 -3.23 14.39
N PRO A 226 10.04 -2.64 13.36
CA PRO A 226 9.28 -2.14 12.23
C PRO A 226 8.90 -3.28 11.29
N TYR A 227 7.62 -3.39 10.96
CA TYR A 227 7.16 -4.20 9.84
C TYR A 227 7.40 -3.46 8.51
N ALA A 228 7.13 -2.15 8.48
CA ALA A 228 7.49 -1.30 7.35
C ALA A 228 8.79 -0.53 7.58
N SER A 229 9.51 -0.24 6.49
CA SER A 229 10.69 0.62 6.51
C SER A 229 10.32 2.08 6.84
N LYS A 230 11.32 2.91 7.22
CA LYS A 230 11.09 4.36 7.44
C LYS A 230 10.49 5.07 6.23
N TRP A 231 10.68 4.55 5.03
CA TRP A 231 10.18 5.10 3.77
C TRP A 231 8.66 5.09 3.65
N VAL A 232 7.95 4.47 4.59
CA VAL A 232 6.50 4.63 4.73
C VAL A 232 6.09 6.10 4.91
N GLY A 233 7.00 6.99 5.36
CA GLY A 233 6.80 8.44 5.40
C GLY A 233 6.57 9.09 4.02
N MET A 234 6.95 8.43 2.91
CA MET A 234 6.60 8.87 1.55
C MET A 234 5.24 8.36 1.07
N ASN A 235 4.64 7.40 1.79
CA ASN A 235 3.43 6.70 1.40
C ASN A 235 2.20 7.60 1.65
N MET A 236 2.00 8.58 0.77
CA MET A 236 0.94 9.57 0.86
C MET A 236 -0.24 9.24 -0.04
N LEU A 237 -1.40 9.77 0.29
CA LEU A 237 -2.62 9.68 -0.52
C LEU A 237 -2.82 10.97 -1.32
N ALA A 238 -2.72 10.91 -2.64
CA ALA A 238 -3.19 11.97 -3.51
C ALA A 238 -4.71 11.88 -3.62
N VAL A 239 -5.42 12.82 -2.99
CA VAL A 239 -6.89 12.85 -3.00
C VAL A 239 -7.40 13.34 -4.35
N ASN A 240 -6.75 14.37 -4.88
CA ASN A 240 -6.99 14.95 -6.22
C ASN A 240 -5.67 15.58 -6.73
N PRO A 241 -5.63 16.14 -7.97
CA PRO A 241 -4.39 16.69 -8.53
C PRO A 241 -3.74 17.84 -7.75
N THR A 242 -4.43 18.42 -6.76
CA THR A 242 -3.93 19.55 -5.98
C THR A 242 -3.95 19.33 -4.47
N THR A 243 -4.42 18.17 -4.00
CA THR A 243 -4.57 17.90 -2.56
C THR A 243 -4.01 16.54 -2.21
N VAL A 244 -3.15 16.50 -1.19
CA VAL A 244 -2.55 15.28 -0.66
C VAL A 244 -2.76 15.16 0.85
N ILE A 245 -2.93 13.93 1.33
CA ILE A 245 -2.88 13.57 2.76
C ILE A 245 -1.57 12.84 2.99
N MET A 246 -0.81 13.27 3.99
CA MET A 246 0.49 12.69 4.28
C MET A 246 0.88 12.79 5.75
N ASP A 247 1.93 12.08 6.12
CA ASP A 247 2.50 12.06 7.46
C ASP A 247 2.93 13.47 7.91
N GLN A 248 2.33 13.95 9.00
CA GLN A 248 2.64 15.24 9.61
C GLN A 248 4.11 15.36 10.05
N ASN A 249 4.78 14.24 10.29
CA ASN A 249 6.15 14.20 10.74
C ASN A 249 7.18 14.40 9.59
N GLN A 250 6.72 14.73 8.37
CA GLN A 250 7.56 14.99 7.20
C GLN A 250 7.60 16.48 6.80
N PRO A 251 8.05 17.42 7.68
CA PRO A 251 7.90 18.86 7.44
C PRO A 251 8.64 19.36 6.20
N LYS A 252 9.78 18.75 5.84
CA LYS A 252 10.52 19.12 4.62
C LYS A 252 9.74 18.78 3.36
N LEU A 253 9.12 17.60 3.32
CA LEU A 253 8.36 17.14 2.17
C LEU A 253 7.04 17.92 2.06
N ILE A 254 6.37 18.20 3.18
CA ILE A 254 5.21 19.08 3.26
C ILE A 254 5.53 20.43 2.60
N ALA A 255 6.57 21.11 3.07
CA ALA A 255 6.97 22.40 2.54
C ALA A 255 7.31 22.37 1.03
N GLN A 256 7.93 21.29 0.54
CA GLN A 256 8.21 21.12 -0.89
C GLN A 256 6.95 20.99 -1.74
N LEU A 257 5.92 20.32 -1.23
CA LEU A 257 4.64 20.16 -1.92
C LEU A 257 3.82 21.46 -1.89
N GLU A 258 3.76 22.14 -0.76
CA GLU A 258 3.09 23.45 -0.62
C GLU A 258 3.71 24.49 -1.56
N GLN A 259 5.04 24.53 -1.69
CA GLN A 259 5.74 25.40 -2.64
C GLN A 259 5.38 25.11 -4.11
N ARG A 260 4.90 23.90 -4.42
CA ARG A 260 4.39 23.49 -5.74
C ARG A 260 2.88 23.65 -5.88
N GLY A 261 2.24 24.34 -4.93
CA GLY A 261 0.83 24.67 -4.96
C GLY A 261 -0.11 23.57 -4.51
N PHE A 262 0.40 22.54 -3.80
CA PHE A 262 -0.49 21.54 -3.20
C PHE A 262 -1.10 22.06 -1.90
N THR A 263 -2.35 21.71 -1.67
CA THR A 263 -2.94 21.69 -0.34
C THR A 263 -2.50 20.40 0.35
N VAL A 264 -1.67 20.51 1.36
CA VAL A 264 -1.23 19.36 2.15
C VAL A 264 -2.09 19.26 3.41
N ILE A 265 -2.67 18.09 3.64
CA ILE A 265 -3.40 17.76 4.87
C ILE A 265 -2.50 16.84 5.69
N PRO A 266 -1.80 17.38 6.70
CA PRO A 266 -0.93 16.58 7.54
C PRO A 266 -1.78 15.82 8.55
N LEU A 267 -1.65 14.50 8.58
CA LEU A 267 -2.26 13.60 9.54
C LEU A 267 -1.21 12.68 10.15
N GLU A 268 -1.59 11.93 11.16
CA GLU A 268 -0.74 10.95 11.80
C GLU A 268 -1.30 9.54 11.64
N LEU A 269 -0.40 8.56 11.45
CA LEU A 269 -0.66 7.14 11.59
C LEU A 269 0.41 6.61 12.56
N ARG A 270 0.14 6.70 13.85
CA ARG A 270 1.09 6.40 14.95
C ARG A 270 1.78 5.05 14.81
N HIS A 271 1.07 4.07 14.26
CA HIS A 271 1.56 2.68 14.14
C HIS A 271 1.79 2.23 12.68
N SER A 272 2.02 3.17 11.76
CA SER A 272 2.23 2.86 10.33
C SER A 272 3.39 1.89 10.10
N ARG A 273 4.49 2.02 10.85
CA ARG A 273 5.64 1.11 10.73
C ARG A 273 5.39 -0.24 11.39
N THR A 274 4.63 -0.28 12.46
CA THR A 274 4.28 -1.52 13.18
C THR A 274 3.28 -2.36 12.41
N LEU A 275 2.26 -1.72 11.80
CA LEU A 275 1.18 -2.39 11.06
C LEU A 275 1.42 -2.48 9.55
N GLY A 276 2.48 -1.82 9.05
CA GLY A 276 2.99 -2.07 7.72
C GLY A 276 2.52 -1.15 6.61
N GLY A 277 1.88 -0.01 6.89
CA GLY A 277 1.41 0.87 5.83
C GLY A 277 1.17 2.32 6.20
N GLY A 278 1.42 3.23 5.25
CA GLY A 278 1.09 4.65 5.31
C GLY A 278 -0.26 4.96 4.66
N PHE A 279 -0.50 6.24 4.35
CA PHE A 279 -1.80 6.73 3.88
C PHE A 279 -2.28 6.12 2.56
N HIS A 280 -1.36 5.77 1.65
CA HIS A 280 -1.71 5.07 0.43
C HIS A 280 -2.08 3.60 0.71
N CYS A 281 -1.28 2.90 1.51
CA CYS A 281 -1.52 1.50 1.84
C CYS A 281 -2.84 1.29 2.58
N VAL A 282 -3.17 2.17 3.55
CA VAL A 282 -4.41 2.05 4.35
C VAL A 282 -5.66 2.50 3.62
N THR A 283 -5.53 2.91 2.35
CA THR A 283 -6.64 3.33 1.50
C THR A 283 -6.64 2.57 0.17
N LEU A 284 -7.81 2.38 -0.39
CA LEU A 284 -8.00 1.86 -1.75
C LEU A 284 -9.01 2.74 -2.48
N ASP A 285 -8.60 3.30 -3.61
CA ASP A 285 -9.52 4.05 -4.46
C ASP A 285 -10.43 3.07 -5.22
N LEU A 286 -11.72 3.06 -4.90
CA LEU A 286 -12.71 2.24 -5.60
C LEU A 286 -13.15 2.93 -6.89
N VAL A 287 -13.52 4.21 -6.79
CA VAL A 287 -13.94 5.05 -7.91
C VAL A 287 -13.27 6.41 -7.79
N ARG A 288 -12.70 6.91 -8.88
CA ARG A 288 -12.28 8.31 -9.01
C ARG A 288 -13.08 8.97 -10.13
N SER A 289 -13.62 10.14 -9.87
CA SER A 289 -14.12 11.01 -10.95
C SER A 289 -12.93 11.57 -11.74
N ASN A 290 -13.02 11.51 -13.06
CA ASN A 290 -12.05 12.11 -13.97
C ASN A 290 -12.13 13.66 -13.90
#